data_972b497c4d8cf7dde146f96a297e8f42
#
_entry.id   972b497c4d8cf7dde146f96a297e8f42
#
_cell.length_a   1.000
_cell.length_b   1.000
_cell.length_c   1.000
_cell.angle_alpha   90.00
_cell.angle_beta   90.00
_cell.angle_gamma   90.00
#
_symmetry.space_group_name_H-M   'P 1'
#
loop_
_entity.id
_entity.type
_entity.pdbx_description
1 polymer ?
#
loop_
_entity_poly.entity_id
_entity_poly.type
_entity_poly.pdbx_seq_one_letter_code
_entity_poly.pdbx_strand_id
1 'polypeptide(L)'
;MRQHLPATSRCLELVGKSARAAVLLAALVPGARIAADPRSLEPMDAGGIAHALHRLQTVGSALYVAAHPDDENTALLAWLTHVKGVRAAYLSMTRGDGGQNLLGQELGASLGVIRTQELLAARRMDGAEQRFTRALDFGFSKNADETLQFWGHDSVLADVVWAIRRFQPDIIITRFPPDSTAGHGHHTASAMLAEEAFAAAADPKRFADQLDATTPWQAKRLYWNVFSFGAAKVDSSWLTVDVGAYAPLLGRSMSELAGLSRSNHKSQGFGAAERRGSLPQFLSLRAGALARRDLFEGIDLTWKR
;
A
#
# COMPACT_ATOMS: atom_id res chain seq x y z
N MET A 1 11.44 83.14 -1.38
CA MET A 1 10.31 82.19 -1.41
C MET A 1 10.72 80.99 -2.27
N ARG A 2 11.05 79.88 -1.65
CA ARG A 2 11.33 78.60 -2.30
C ARG A 2 10.17 77.68 -1.99
N GLN A 3 9.44 77.27 -3.00
CA GLN A 3 8.35 76.32 -2.83
C GLN A 3 8.89 74.90 -2.82
N HIS A 4 8.61 74.19 -1.75
CA HIS A 4 8.86 72.74 -1.66
C HIS A 4 7.73 71.97 -2.39
N LEU A 5 8.13 71.18 -3.37
CA LEU A 5 7.24 70.13 -3.99
C LEU A 5 7.29 68.86 -3.15
N PRO A 6 6.19 68.13 -2.97
CA PRO A 6 6.11 67.00 -2.05
C PRO A 6 6.73 65.74 -2.60
N ALA A 7 7.35 64.99 -1.69
CA ALA A 7 8.12 63.75 -1.94
C ALA A 7 7.31 62.49 -2.33
N THR A 8 6.03 62.66 -2.68
CA THR A 8 5.10 61.51 -2.88
C THR A 8 5.12 60.91 -4.29
N SER A 9 5.61 61.63 -5.29
CA SER A 9 5.58 61.13 -6.68
C SER A 9 6.75 60.14 -7.06
N ARG A 10 7.85 60.19 -6.32
CA ARG A 10 9.00 59.27 -6.59
C ARG A 10 8.82 57.86 -6.02
N CYS A 11 8.05 57.65 -4.96
CA CYS A 11 7.77 56.31 -4.41
C CYS A 11 6.87 55.47 -5.28
N LEU A 12 5.90 56.07 -5.98
CA LEU A 12 4.99 55.31 -6.84
C LEU A 12 5.63 54.77 -8.13
N GLU A 13 6.62 55.50 -8.69
CA GLU A 13 7.35 54.99 -9.86
C GLU A 13 8.32 53.83 -9.56
N LEU A 14 8.91 53.83 -8.37
CA LEU A 14 9.78 52.71 -7.93
C LEU A 14 9.00 51.44 -7.63
N VAL A 15 7.81 51.54 -7.03
CA VAL A 15 6.94 50.38 -6.77
C VAL A 15 6.40 49.78 -8.07
N GLY A 16 6.06 50.65 -9.06
CA GLY A 16 5.58 50.17 -10.35
C GLY A 16 6.67 49.42 -11.17
N LYS A 17 7.93 49.82 -11.08
CA LYS A 17 9.05 49.15 -11.76
C LYS A 17 9.43 47.84 -11.09
N SER A 18 9.40 47.78 -9.76
CA SER A 18 9.66 46.56 -9.00
C SER A 18 8.56 45.50 -9.20
N ALA A 19 7.30 45.90 -9.28
CA ALA A 19 6.19 44.97 -9.55
C ALA A 19 6.23 44.38 -10.95
N ARG A 20 6.64 45.17 -11.98
CA ARG A 20 6.83 44.68 -13.35
C ARG A 20 8.04 43.75 -13.48
N ALA A 21 9.12 43.97 -12.74
CA ALA A 21 10.27 43.10 -12.70
C ALA A 21 9.93 41.76 -11.98
N ALA A 22 9.15 41.80 -10.91
CA ALA A 22 8.70 40.59 -10.21
C ALA A 22 7.75 39.71 -11.06
N VAL A 23 6.87 40.31 -11.85
CA VAL A 23 5.99 39.59 -12.76
C VAL A 23 6.77 38.97 -13.93
N LEU A 24 7.81 39.65 -14.44
CA LEU A 24 8.69 39.11 -15.47
C LEU A 24 9.61 37.99 -14.97
N LEU A 25 10.05 38.06 -13.68
CA LEU A 25 10.82 36.96 -13.08
C LEU A 25 9.96 35.72 -12.80
N ALA A 26 8.68 35.90 -12.41
CA ALA A 26 7.75 34.80 -12.22
C ALA A 26 7.39 34.09 -13.54
N ALA A 27 7.43 34.80 -14.67
CA ALA A 27 7.22 34.21 -15.99
C ALA A 27 8.47 33.47 -16.56
N LEU A 28 9.64 33.68 -15.95
CA LEU A 28 10.91 33.06 -16.34
C LEU A 28 11.33 31.90 -15.44
N VAL A 29 10.58 31.60 -14.38
CA VAL A 29 10.72 30.30 -13.69
C VAL A 29 10.17 29.26 -14.66
N PRO A 30 11.00 28.44 -15.31
CA PRO A 30 10.50 27.36 -16.10
C PRO A 30 9.61 26.57 -15.12
N GLY A 31 8.32 26.48 -15.44
CA GLY A 31 7.39 25.68 -14.64
C GLY A 31 8.11 24.36 -14.39
N ALA A 32 8.26 23.99 -13.12
CA ALA A 32 8.84 22.72 -12.78
C ALA A 32 8.02 21.71 -13.58
N ARG A 33 8.56 21.29 -14.72
CA ARG A 33 8.04 20.12 -15.40
C ARG A 33 8.17 19.06 -14.36
N ILE A 34 7.04 18.66 -13.76
CA ILE A 34 6.97 17.38 -13.07
C ILE A 34 7.47 16.43 -14.14
N ALA A 35 8.75 16.05 -14.06
CA ALA A 35 9.31 15.06 -14.94
C ALA A 35 8.37 13.87 -14.77
N ALA A 36 7.67 13.50 -15.84
CA ALA A 36 6.91 12.29 -15.85
C ALA A 36 7.84 11.21 -15.31
N ASP A 37 7.38 10.45 -14.34
CA ASP A 37 8.18 9.38 -13.73
C ASP A 37 8.81 8.57 -14.87
N PRO A 38 10.15 8.51 -14.96
CA PRO A 38 10.81 7.79 -16.06
C PRO A 38 10.32 6.35 -16.19
N ARG A 39 9.74 5.80 -15.11
CA ARG A 39 9.12 4.46 -15.08
C ARG A 39 7.85 4.36 -15.91
N SER A 40 7.16 5.47 -16.19
CA SER A 40 5.99 5.51 -17.08
C SER A 40 6.34 5.46 -18.56
N LEU A 41 7.63 5.53 -18.88
CA LEU A 41 8.14 5.62 -20.25
C LEU A 41 8.88 4.36 -20.72
N GLU A 42 9.01 3.32 -19.85
CA GLU A 42 9.50 2.04 -20.34
C GLU A 42 8.48 1.45 -21.33
N PRO A 43 8.89 1.26 -22.59
CA PRO A 43 7.97 0.71 -23.58
C PRO A 43 7.57 -0.71 -23.19
N MET A 44 6.26 -0.93 -23.02
CA MET A 44 5.75 -2.28 -22.86
C MET A 44 5.89 -3.04 -24.16
N ASP A 45 6.32 -4.29 -24.09
CA ASP A 45 6.26 -5.20 -25.23
C ASP A 45 4.80 -5.58 -25.55
N ALA A 46 4.60 -6.31 -26.63
CA ALA A 46 3.24 -6.72 -27.06
C ALA A 46 2.52 -7.56 -26.01
N GLY A 47 3.23 -8.40 -25.25
CA GLY A 47 2.70 -9.19 -24.15
C GLY A 47 2.23 -8.31 -23.00
N GLY A 48 3.04 -7.33 -22.60
CA GLY A 48 2.71 -6.36 -21.58
C GLY A 48 1.50 -5.49 -21.94
N ILE A 49 1.41 -5.04 -23.19
CA ILE A 49 0.24 -4.30 -23.70
C ILE A 49 -1.02 -5.17 -23.63
N ALA A 50 -0.97 -6.39 -24.15
CA ALA A 50 -2.10 -7.31 -24.13
C ALA A 50 -2.54 -7.61 -22.68
N HIS A 51 -1.58 -7.79 -21.77
CA HIS A 51 -1.84 -8.00 -20.34
C HIS A 51 -2.51 -6.76 -19.70
N ALA A 52 -2.02 -5.56 -19.98
CA ALA A 52 -2.62 -4.33 -19.49
C ALA A 52 -4.07 -4.15 -19.98
N LEU A 53 -4.33 -4.42 -21.25
CA LEU A 53 -5.70 -4.41 -21.82
C LEU A 53 -6.61 -5.45 -21.15
N HIS A 54 -6.08 -6.63 -20.84
CA HIS A 54 -6.84 -7.65 -20.12
C HIS A 54 -7.23 -7.17 -18.72
N ARG A 55 -6.31 -6.55 -17.99
CA ARG A 55 -6.59 -5.98 -16.66
C ARG A 55 -7.66 -4.89 -16.66
N LEU A 56 -7.80 -4.11 -17.73
CA LEU A 56 -8.87 -3.11 -17.87
C LEU A 56 -10.29 -3.70 -17.87
N GLN A 57 -10.43 -5.01 -18.07
CA GLN A 57 -11.75 -5.67 -18.04
C GLN A 57 -12.27 -5.91 -16.62
N THR A 58 -11.42 -5.71 -15.61
CA THR A 58 -11.72 -6.00 -14.20
C THR A 58 -11.66 -4.73 -13.37
N VAL A 59 -12.71 -4.48 -12.58
CA VAL A 59 -12.79 -3.35 -11.64
C VAL A 59 -12.73 -3.77 -10.17
N GLY A 60 -12.47 -5.04 -9.88
CA GLY A 60 -12.31 -5.56 -8.52
C GLY A 60 -11.12 -4.96 -7.79
N SER A 61 -11.16 -4.97 -6.47
CA SER A 61 -10.12 -4.39 -5.63
C SER A 61 -9.84 -5.19 -4.36
N ALA A 62 -8.57 -5.25 -3.96
CA ALA A 62 -8.11 -5.95 -2.76
C ALA A 62 -7.09 -5.09 -1.99
N LEU A 63 -7.26 -4.96 -0.67
CA LEU A 63 -6.31 -4.30 0.22
C LEU A 63 -5.62 -5.34 1.09
N TYR A 64 -4.32 -5.47 0.96
CA TYR A 64 -3.49 -6.31 1.82
C TYR A 64 -2.88 -5.47 2.94
N VAL A 65 -2.96 -5.94 4.19
CA VAL A 65 -2.56 -5.18 5.37
C VAL A 65 -1.55 -5.97 6.20
N ALA A 66 -0.42 -5.34 6.54
CA ALA A 66 0.55 -5.87 7.49
C ALA A 66 1.36 -4.74 8.16
N ALA A 67 2.32 -5.09 9.02
CA ALA A 67 3.00 -4.15 9.90
C ALA A 67 4.18 -3.43 9.23
N HIS A 68 5.03 -4.15 8.48
CA HIS A 68 6.30 -3.63 7.98
C HIS A 68 6.47 -3.83 6.48
N PRO A 69 7.36 -3.07 5.82
CA PRO A 69 7.89 -3.45 4.51
C PRO A 69 8.54 -4.82 4.61
N ASP A 70 8.15 -5.77 3.73
CA ASP A 70 8.57 -7.19 3.69
C ASP A 70 7.61 -8.23 4.34
N ASP A 71 6.60 -7.79 5.06
CA ASP A 71 5.57 -8.70 5.59
C ASP A 71 4.61 -9.20 4.51
N GLU A 72 4.50 -8.51 3.40
CA GLU A 72 3.53 -8.83 2.36
C GLU A 72 3.77 -10.20 1.73
N ASN A 73 2.67 -10.87 1.36
CA ASN A 73 2.72 -12.06 0.52
C ASN A 73 2.82 -11.65 -0.96
N THR A 74 4.06 -11.53 -1.44
CA THR A 74 4.35 -11.07 -2.81
C THR A 74 3.73 -11.98 -3.88
N ALA A 75 3.57 -13.29 -3.61
CA ALA A 75 2.93 -14.22 -4.54
C ALA A 75 1.41 -13.98 -4.65
N LEU A 76 0.76 -13.75 -3.51
CA LEU A 76 -0.67 -13.43 -3.49
C LEU A 76 -0.94 -12.07 -4.13
N LEU A 77 -0.09 -11.06 -3.89
CA LEU A 77 -0.20 -9.76 -4.55
C LEU A 77 -0.03 -9.88 -6.08
N ALA A 78 1.01 -10.57 -6.54
CA ALA A 78 1.22 -10.82 -7.96
C ALA A 78 0.04 -11.57 -8.60
N TRP A 79 -0.52 -12.56 -7.90
CA TRP A 79 -1.68 -13.31 -8.39
C TRP A 79 -2.94 -12.43 -8.48
N LEU A 80 -3.21 -11.58 -7.47
CA LEU A 80 -4.33 -10.64 -7.47
C LEU A 80 -4.24 -9.67 -8.66
N THR A 81 -3.05 -9.12 -8.90
CA THR A 81 -2.85 -8.11 -9.94
C THR A 81 -2.75 -8.69 -11.35
N HIS A 82 -2.01 -9.80 -11.52
CA HIS A 82 -1.67 -10.31 -12.85
C HIS A 82 -2.58 -11.45 -13.30
N VAL A 83 -3.15 -12.25 -12.39
CA VAL A 83 -4.04 -13.37 -12.74
C VAL A 83 -5.50 -12.95 -12.59
N LYS A 84 -5.86 -12.37 -11.45
CA LYS A 84 -7.24 -11.88 -11.23
C LYS A 84 -7.50 -10.53 -11.91
N GLY A 85 -6.47 -9.79 -12.28
CA GLY A 85 -6.58 -8.49 -12.91
C GLY A 85 -7.16 -7.39 -12.00
N VAL A 86 -7.32 -7.66 -10.70
CA VAL A 86 -7.90 -6.71 -9.77
C VAL A 86 -6.88 -5.64 -9.36
N ARG A 87 -7.38 -4.47 -8.98
CA ARG A 87 -6.57 -3.43 -8.35
C ARG A 87 -6.19 -3.88 -6.94
N ALA A 88 -4.92 -4.14 -6.69
CA ALA A 88 -4.43 -4.52 -5.37
C ALA A 88 -3.58 -3.41 -4.77
N ALA A 89 -3.65 -3.24 -3.44
CA ALA A 89 -2.76 -2.37 -2.70
C ALA A 89 -2.23 -3.07 -1.45
N TYR A 90 -1.00 -2.75 -1.09
CA TYR A 90 -0.42 -3.11 0.19
C TYR A 90 -0.44 -1.90 1.12
N LEU A 91 -1.07 -2.02 2.29
CA LEU A 91 -0.99 -1.06 3.39
C LEU A 91 0.00 -1.61 4.42
N SER A 92 1.19 -1.03 4.48
CA SER A 92 2.15 -1.24 5.56
C SER A 92 1.88 -0.25 6.68
N MET A 93 1.75 -0.71 7.92
CA MET A 93 1.52 0.21 9.04
C MET A 93 2.69 1.16 9.20
N THR A 94 3.92 0.66 9.12
CA THR A 94 5.15 1.45 9.29
C THR A 94 5.99 1.50 8.02
N ARG A 95 7.07 2.27 8.05
CA ARG A 95 8.12 2.27 7.02
C ARG A 95 9.32 1.39 7.38
N GLY A 96 9.24 0.70 8.52
CA GLY A 96 10.30 -0.18 8.99
C GLY A 96 11.51 0.56 9.56
N ASP A 97 11.29 1.76 10.11
CA ASP A 97 12.33 2.65 10.62
C ASP A 97 13.10 2.03 11.80
N GLY A 98 12.40 1.23 12.63
CA GLY A 98 12.96 0.55 13.81
C GLY A 98 13.61 -0.79 13.52
N GLY A 99 13.61 -1.23 12.25
CA GLY A 99 14.21 -2.51 11.85
C GLY A 99 15.72 -2.49 11.81
N GLN A 100 16.27 -3.65 11.44
CA GLN A 100 17.70 -3.81 11.19
C GLN A 100 18.05 -3.43 9.74
N ASN A 101 19.32 -3.09 9.50
CA ASN A 101 19.88 -2.90 8.16
C ASN A 101 21.08 -3.84 8.01
N LEU A 102 20.95 -4.85 7.14
CA LEU A 102 22.02 -5.84 6.92
C LEU A 102 23.04 -5.40 5.86
N LEU A 103 22.82 -4.28 5.18
CA LEU A 103 23.69 -3.80 4.10
C LEU A 103 24.47 -2.53 4.46
N GLY A 104 23.98 -1.73 5.42
CA GLY A 104 24.55 -0.46 5.74
C GLY A 104 24.41 -0.10 7.22
N GLN A 105 24.73 1.15 7.54
CA GLN A 105 24.67 1.69 8.91
C GLN A 105 23.47 2.61 9.14
N GLU A 106 22.65 2.82 8.12
CA GLU A 106 21.47 3.68 8.19
C GLU A 106 20.43 3.03 9.09
N LEU A 107 19.97 3.79 10.08
CA LEU A 107 18.93 3.43 11.04
C LEU A 107 17.88 4.55 11.13
N GLY A 108 16.77 4.29 11.79
CA GLY A 108 15.69 5.26 11.99
C GLY A 108 15.12 5.77 10.67
N ALA A 109 14.85 7.06 10.57
CA ALA A 109 14.21 7.66 9.39
C ALA A 109 14.96 7.38 8.07
N SER A 110 16.29 7.32 8.08
CA SER A 110 17.10 6.98 6.90
C SER A 110 16.84 5.56 6.42
N LEU A 111 16.74 4.60 7.35
CA LEU A 111 16.36 3.23 7.04
C LEU A 111 14.93 3.16 6.52
N GLY A 112 14.00 3.92 7.11
CA GLY A 112 12.61 4.02 6.65
C GLY A 112 12.52 4.51 5.21
N VAL A 113 13.37 5.44 4.78
CA VAL A 113 13.46 5.88 3.37
C VAL A 113 13.97 4.74 2.49
N ILE A 114 15.03 4.03 2.89
CA ILE A 114 15.58 2.90 2.13
C ILE A 114 14.52 1.81 1.96
N ARG A 115 13.90 1.36 3.06
CA ARG A 115 12.87 0.30 3.03
C ARG A 115 11.63 0.71 2.27
N THR A 116 11.27 2.01 2.28
CA THR A 116 10.21 2.53 1.41
C THR A 116 10.56 2.36 -0.07
N GLN A 117 11.80 2.66 -0.49
CA GLN A 117 12.22 2.50 -1.89
C GLN A 117 12.32 1.03 -2.30
N GLU A 118 12.78 0.16 -1.40
CA GLU A 118 12.78 -1.29 -1.62
C GLU A 118 11.36 -1.82 -1.83
N LEU A 119 10.42 -1.38 -0.99
CA LEU A 119 9.01 -1.77 -1.09
C LEU A 119 8.36 -1.25 -2.38
N LEU A 120 8.66 -0.01 -2.79
CA LEU A 120 8.20 0.52 -4.08
C LEU A 120 8.80 -0.24 -5.27
N ALA A 121 10.05 -0.73 -5.14
CA ALA A 121 10.66 -1.60 -6.14
C ALA A 121 9.95 -2.97 -6.22
N ALA A 122 9.60 -3.56 -5.06
CA ALA A 122 8.80 -4.78 -4.98
C ALA A 122 7.42 -4.61 -5.66
N ARG A 123 6.73 -3.48 -5.42
CA ARG A 123 5.44 -3.15 -6.06
C ARG A 123 5.53 -3.06 -7.58
N ARG A 124 6.67 -2.62 -8.14
CA ARG A 124 6.88 -2.64 -9.60
C ARG A 124 6.91 -4.05 -10.18
N MET A 125 7.31 -5.04 -9.38
CA MET A 125 7.34 -6.45 -9.81
C MET A 125 5.98 -7.11 -9.71
N ASP A 126 5.29 -6.94 -8.59
CA ASP A 126 4.00 -7.60 -8.35
C ASP A 126 2.78 -6.79 -8.81
N GLY A 127 2.98 -5.53 -9.21
CA GLY A 127 1.93 -4.68 -9.81
C GLY A 127 0.92 -4.10 -8.83
N ALA A 128 1.12 -4.24 -7.50
CA ALA A 128 0.26 -3.65 -6.50
C ALA A 128 0.65 -2.18 -6.19
N GLU A 129 -0.29 -1.41 -5.65
CA GLU A 129 -0.04 -0.07 -5.11
C GLU A 129 0.55 -0.16 -3.70
N GLN A 130 1.29 0.88 -3.27
CA GLN A 130 1.81 1.00 -1.91
C GLN A 130 1.12 2.11 -1.14
N ARG A 131 0.75 1.81 0.12
CA ARG A 131 0.20 2.75 1.08
C ARG A 131 0.88 2.56 2.43
N PHE A 132 0.89 3.64 3.23
CA PHE A 132 1.43 3.65 4.59
C PHE A 132 0.48 4.38 5.53
N THR A 133 0.54 4.04 6.82
CA THR A 133 0.01 4.87 7.89
C THR A 133 1.08 5.81 8.42
N ARG A 134 0.75 6.59 9.46
CA ARG A 134 1.70 7.43 10.20
C ARG A 134 2.50 6.67 11.27
N ALA A 135 2.19 5.41 11.52
CA ALA A 135 2.84 4.63 12.56
C ALA A 135 4.36 4.54 12.32
N LEU A 136 5.13 4.72 13.38
CA LEU A 136 6.59 4.56 13.37
C LEU A 136 6.95 3.17 13.88
N ASP A 137 7.88 2.53 13.22
CA ASP A 137 8.49 1.30 13.71
C ASP A 137 9.50 1.67 14.82
N PHE A 138 9.29 1.14 16.01
CA PHE A 138 10.16 1.37 17.16
C PHE A 138 10.98 0.13 17.54
N GLY A 139 11.06 -0.84 16.64
CA GLY A 139 11.76 -2.10 16.86
C GLY A 139 10.84 -3.17 17.44
N PHE A 140 11.43 -4.10 18.23
CA PHE A 140 10.65 -5.23 18.75
C PHE A 140 9.60 -4.77 19.78
N SER A 141 8.35 -5.16 19.56
CA SER A 141 7.25 -4.98 20.50
C SER A 141 6.77 -6.32 21.06
N LYS A 142 6.53 -6.38 22.36
CA LYS A 142 6.17 -7.60 23.07
C LYS A 142 4.75 -8.06 22.80
N ASN A 143 3.83 -7.09 22.67
CA ASN A 143 2.40 -7.36 22.50
C ASN A 143 1.70 -6.18 21.80
N ALA A 144 0.44 -6.40 21.44
CA ALA A 144 -0.34 -5.41 20.73
C ALA A 144 -0.64 -4.16 21.58
N ASP A 145 -0.85 -4.32 22.90
CA ASP A 145 -1.19 -3.19 23.77
C ASP A 145 -0.04 -2.18 23.84
N GLU A 146 1.21 -2.66 23.98
CA GLU A 146 2.40 -1.81 23.91
C GLU A 146 2.47 -1.07 22.55
N THR A 147 2.22 -1.79 21.47
CA THR A 147 2.23 -1.22 20.12
C THR A 147 1.17 -0.14 19.95
N LEU A 148 -0.08 -0.45 20.30
CA LEU A 148 -1.22 0.47 20.16
C LEU A 148 -1.06 1.72 21.04
N GLN A 149 -0.49 1.55 22.23
CA GLN A 149 -0.16 2.69 23.10
C GLN A 149 0.91 3.59 22.43
N PHE A 150 1.97 3.00 21.87
CA PHE A 150 3.06 3.76 21.25
C PHE A 150 2.62 4.43 19.94
N TRP A 151 1.85 3.74 19.11
CA TRP A 151 1.35 4.27 17.84
C TRP A 151 0.23 5.30 18.01
N GLY A 152 -0.49 5.27 19.15
CA GLY A 152 -1.73 6.01 19.34
C GLY A 152 -2.88 5.34 18.57
N HIS A 153 -3.56 4.38 19.23
CA HIS A 153 -4.61 3.53 18.65
C HIS A 153 -5.52 4.28 17.67
N ASP A 154 -6.22 5.33 18.14
CA ASP A 154 -7.22 6.05 17.34
C ASP A 154 -6.59 6.77 16.13
N SER A 155 -5.35 7.25 16.27
CA SER A 155 -4.66 7.93 15.18
C SER A 155 -4.32 6.98 14.03
N VAL A 156 -3.81 5.78 14.34
CA VAL A 156 -3.47 4.80 13.33
C VAL A 156 -4.71 4.09 12.80
N LEU A 157 -5.72 3.85 13.65
CA LEU A 157 -7.02 3.37 13.19
C LEU A 157 -7.64 4.35 12.18
N ALA A 158 -7.57 5.66 12.43
CA ALA A 158 -8.04 6.67 11.48
C ALA A 158 -7.33 6.57 10.12
N ASP A 159 -6.02 6.30 10.11
CA ASP A 159 -5.25 6.11 8.87
C ASP A 159 -5.70 4.85 8.11
N VAL A 160 -5.96 3.75 8.82
CA VAL A 160 -6.45 2.51 8.19
C VAL A 160 -7.85 2.72 7.61
N VAL A 161 -8.75 3.37 8.35
CA VAL A 161 -10.10 3.75 7.87
C VAL A 161 -10.00 4.66 6.64
N TRP A 162 -9.12 5.66 6.69
CA TRP A 162 -8.85 6.53 5.53
C TRP A 162 -8.39 5.72 4.32
N ALA A 163 -7.44 4.80 4.50
CA ALA A 163 -6.94 3.95 3.44
C ALA A 163 -8.05 3.10 2.81
N ILE A 164 -8.94 2.51 3.63
CA ILE A 164 -10.09 1.73 3.17
C ILE A 164 -11.07 2.63 2.39
N ARG A 165 -11.47 3.79 2.95
CA ARG A 165 -12.42 4.72 2.31
C ARG A 165 -11.88 5.30 1.00
N ARG A 166 -10.57 5.56 0.92
CA ARG A 166 -9.92 6.09 -0.31
C ARG A 166 -9.68 5.02 -1.37
N PHE A 167 -9.34 3.81 -0.96
CA PHE A 167 -9.04 2.73 -1.89
C PHE A 167 -10.30 1.96 -2.32
N GLN A 168 -11.30 1.87 -1.43
CA GLN A 168 -12.56 1.17 -1.64
C GLN A 168 -12.37 -0.31 -2.00
N PRO A 169 -11.72 -1.11 -1.14
CA PRO A 169 -11.46 -2.51 -1.44
C PRO A 169 -12.75 -3.34 -1.39
N ASP A 170 -12.92 -4.26 -2.35
CA ASP A 170 -13.96 -5.29 -2.27
C ASP A 170 -13.64 -6.30 -1.17
N ILE A 171 -12.35 -6.63 -1.02
CA ILE A 171 -11.85 -7.52 0.04
C ILE A 171 -10.65 -6.91 0.75
N ILE A 172 -10.51 -7.24 2.03
CA ILE A 172 -9.35 -6.91 2.85
C ILE A 172 -8.69 -8.22 3.27
N ILE A 173 -7.36 -8.25 3.27
CA ILE A 173 -6.57 -9.43 3.65
C ILE A 173 -5.52 -8.99 4.65
N THR A 174 -5.49 -9.59 5.85
CA THR A 174 -4.40 -9.38 6.81
C THR A 174 -3.33 -10.46 6.66
N ARG A 175 -2.08 -10.08 6.91
CA ARG A 175 -0.96 -11.02 6.92
C ARG A 175 -0.94 -11.86 8.19
N PHE A 176 -1.27 -11.23 9.32
CA PHE A 176 -1.14 -11.82 10.64
C PHE A 176 -2.51 -12.04 11.29
N PRO A 177 -2.60 -12.96 12.25
CA PRO A 177 -3.78 -13.07 13.10
C PRO A 177 -3.79 -11.96 14.17
N PRO A 178 -4.97 -11.60 14.72
CA PRO A 178 -5.11 -10.58 15.76
C PRO A 178 -4.83 -11.11 17.18
N ASP A 179 -3.88 -12.03 17.32
CA ASP A 179 -3.53 -12.66 18.59
C ASP A 179 -2.01 -12.89 18.72
N SER A 180 -1.57 -13.38 19.86
CA SER A 180 -0.16 -13.57 20.20
C SER A 180 0.59 -14.55 19.27
N THR A 181 -0.10 -15.36 18.48
CA THR A 181 0.52 -16.28 17.53
C THR A 181 1.15 -15.54 16.34
N ALA A 182 0.86 -14.24 16.17
CA ALA A 182 1.56 -13.36 15.25
C ALA A 182 3.05 -13.14 15.60
N GLY A 183 3.47 -13.45 16.82
CA GLY A 183 4.87 -13.46 17.27
C GLY A 183 5.50 -12.10 17.55
N HIS A 184 4.83 -10.99 17.21
CA HIS A 184 5.32 -9.62 17.38
C HIS A 184 4.13 -8.67 17.62
N GLY A 185 4.31 -7.67 18.51
CA GLY A 185 3.23 -6.73 18.84
C GLY A 185 2.71 -5.94 17.64
N HIS A 186 3.61 -5.46 16.77
CA HIS A 186 3.22 -4.74 15.54
C HIS A 186 2.39 -5.62 14.61
N HIS A 187 2.73 -6.92 14.47
CA HIS A 187 1.99 -7.87 13.65
C HIS A 187 0.55 -8.04 14.17
N THR A 188 0.42 -8.32 15.47
CA THR A 188 -0.89 -8.46 16.12
C THR A 188 -1.71 -7.18 16.00
N ALA A 189 -1.11 -6.02 16.31
CA ALA A 189 -1.77 -4.73 16.25
C ALA A 189 -2.24 -4.39 14.82
N SER A 190 -1.45 -4.71 13.79
CA SER A 190 -1.85 -4.47 12.39
C SER A 190 -3.12 -5.23 12.01
N ALA A 191 -3.25 -6.47 12.49
CA ALA A 191 -4.44 -7.29 12.26
C ALA A 191 -5.66 -6.78 13.05
N MET A 192 -5.48 -6.44 14.35
CA MET A 192 -6.53 -5.86 15.18
C MET A 192 -7.09 -4.57 14.60
N LEU A 193 -6.22 -3.66 14.17
CA LEU A 193 -6.60 -2.40 13.52
C LEU A 193 -7.34 -2.62 12.20
N ALA A 194 -6.94 -3.61 11.41
CA ALA A 194 -7.64 -3.96 10.17
C ALA A 194 -9.04 -4.54 10.42
N GLU A 195 -9.21 -5.37 11.46
CA GLU A 195 -10.52 -5.92 11.87
C GLU A 195 -11.45 -4.81 12.40
N GLU A 196 -10.93 -3.91 13.22
CA GLU A 196 -11.73 -2.77 13.71
C GLU A 196 -12.08 -1.80 12.56
N ALA A 197 -11.12 -1.50 11.68
CA ALA A 197 -11.32 -0.61 10.56
C ALA A 197 -12.32 -1.17 9.52
N PHE A 198 -12.47 -2.49 9.42
CA PHE A 198 -13.46 -3.13 8.54
C PHE A 198 -14.89 -2.64 8.81
N ALA A 199 -15.27 -2.53 10.07
CA ALA A 199 -16.58 -2.00 10.48
C ALA A 199 -16.57 -0.45 10.51
N ALA A 200 -15.50 0.15 11.05
CA ALA A 200 -15.41 1.59 11.24
C ALA A 200 -15.42 2.37 9.90
N ALA A 201 -14.88 1.80 8.81
CA ALA A 201 -14.88 2.45 7.51
C ALA A 201 -16.28 2.59 6.91
N ALA A 202 -17.21 1.70 7.26
CA ALA A 202 -18.59 1.75 6.82
C ALA A 202 -19.47 2.70 7.68
N ASP A 203 -19.06 2.97 8.92
CA ASP A 203 -19.81 3.83 9.82
C ASP A 203 -19.52 5.32 9.57
N PRO A 204 -20.51 6.11 9.09
CA PRO A 204 -20.31 7.53 8.85
C PRO A 204 -20.08 8.36 10.12
N LYS A 205 -20.34 7.80 11.32
CA LYS A 205 -20.09 8.47 12.59
C LYS A 205 -18.65 8.32 13.07
N ARG A 206 -17.95 7.29 12.61
CA ARG A 206 -16.54 7.07 12.93
C ARG A 206 -15.68 7.89 11.98
N PHE A 207 -14.78 8.74 12.53
CA PHE A 207 -13.91 9.63 11.76
C PHE A 207 -14.69 10.44 10.71
N ALA A 208 -15.73 11.16 11.16
CA ALA A 208 -16.64 11.91 10.30
C ALA A 208 -15.95 13.02 9.51
N ASP A 209 -14.87 13.58 10.04
CA ASP A 209 -13.98 14.57 9.39
C ASP A 209 -13.36 14.05 8.06
N GLN A 210 -13.19 12.74 7.93
CA GLN A 210 -12.70 12.15 6.69
C GLN A 210 -13.72 12.21 5.54
N LEU A 211 -15.00 12.39 5.85
CA LEU A 211 -16.07 12.35 4.84
C LEU A 211 -16.12 13.59 3.94
N ASP A 212 -15.39 14.64 4.28
CA ASP A 212 -15.18 15.79 3.39
C ASP A 212 -14.43 15.40 2.09
N ALA A 213 -13.63 14.31 2.15
CA ALA A 213 -12.79 13.86 1.03
C ALA A 213 -12.96 12.37 0.68
N THR A 214 -13.83 11.66 1.39
CA THR A 214 -14.10 10.23 1.19
C THR A 214 -15.58 9.92 1.35
N THR A 215 -15.96 8.67 1.12
CA THR A 215 -17.30 8.15 1.43
C THR A 215 -17.17 6.92 2.32
N PRO A 216 -18.18 6.62 3.18
CA PRO A 216 -18.21 5.36 3.91
C PRO A 216 -18.07 4.18 2.95
N TRP A 217 -17.30 3.16 3.36
CA TRP A 217 -17.07 2.00 2.52
C TRP A 217 -17.12 0.71 3.31
N GLN A 218 -17.95 -0.24 2.88
CA GLN A 218 -18.00 -1.60 3.44
C GLN A 218 -17.38 -2.59 2.47
N ALA A 219 -16.20 -3.09 2.80
CA ALA A 219 -15.64 -4.24 2.11
C ALA A 219 -16.55 -5.48 2.30
N LYS A 220 -16.61 -6.35 1.32
CA LYS A 220 -17.47 -7.55 1.36
C LYS A 220 -16.93 -8.61 2.32
N ARG A 221 -15.61 -8.70 2.46
CA ARG A 221 -14.92 -9.72 3.27
C ARG A 221 -13.62 -9.19 3.83
N LEU A 222 -13.28 -9.74 4.99
CA LEU A 222 -11.96 -9.65 5.58
C LEU A 222 -11.43 -11.05 5.82
N TYR A 223 -10.24 -11.33 5.31
CA TYR A 223 -9.53 -12.59 5.47
C TYR A 223 -8.24 -12.40 6.25
N TRP A 224 -7.84 -13.42 6.97
CA TRP A 224 -6.46 -13.62 7.38
C TRP A 224 -5.80 -14.57 6.37
N ASN A 225 -4.70 -14.16 5.73
CA ASN A 225 -3.85 -15.02 4.94
C ASN A 225 -2.98 -15.84 5.89
N VAL A 226 -3.36 -17.08 6.10
CA VAL A 226 -2.76 -17.94 7.12
C VAL A 226 -1.27 -18.13 6.85
N PHE A 227 -0.48 -17.78 7.86
CA PHE A 227 0.96 -17.96 7.88
C PHE A 227 1.35 -18.59 9.21
N SER A 228 2.24 -19.58 9.17
CA SER A 228 2.77 -20.23 10.35
C SER A 228 4.28 -20.41 10.19
N PHE A 229 5.03 -20.17 11.27
CA PHE A 229 6.46 -20.46 11.34
C PHE A 229 6.76 -21.96 11.43
N GLY A 230 5.75 -22.83 11.42
CA GLY A 230 5.84 -24.29 11.42
C GLY A 230 4.82 -24.92 10.49
N ALA A 231 4.70 -26.26 10.52
CA ALA A 231 3.65 -26.94 9.77
C ALA A 231 2.27 -26.60 10.35
N ALA A 232 1.56 -25.67 9.70
CA ALA A 232 0.18 -25.39 10.05
C ALA A 232 -0.68 -26.61 9.70
N LYS A 233 -1.53 -27.06 10.64
CA LYS A 233 -2.60 -27.97 10.30
C LYS A 233 -3.60 -27.18 9.46
N VAL A 234 -3.79 -27.61 8.22
CA VAL A 234 -4.77 -27.00 7.33
C VAL A 234 -6.17 -27.25 7.90
N ASP A 235 -6.92 -26.19 8.14
CA ASP A 235 -8.32 -26.26 8.53
C ASP A 235 -9.19 -26.33 7.27
N SER A 236 -10.11 -27.30 7.22
CA SER A 236 -11.01 -27.50 6.07
C SER A 236 -12.00 -26.35 5.85
N SER A 237 -12.17 -25.47 6.85
CA SER A 237 -12.98 -24.25 6.72
C SER A 237 -12.28 -23.13 5.96
N TRP A 238 -10.96 -23.20 5.78
CA TRP A 238 -10.20 -22.18 5.08
C TRP A 238 -10.39 -22.25 3.57
N LEU A 239 -10.54 -21.09 2.95
CA LEU A 239 -10.49 -21.00 1.50
C LEU A 239 -9.05 -21.23 1.02
N THR A 240 -8.87 -22.16 0.08
CA THR A 240 -7.58 -22.43 -0.53
C THR A 240 -7.56 -21.86 -1.95
N VAL A 241 -6.53 -21.09 -2.27
CA VAL A 241 -6.25 -20.58 -3.62
C VAL A 241 -4.83 -20.94 -4.03
N ASP A 242 -4.65 -21.45 -5.25
CA ASP A 242 -3.33 -21.67 -5.80
C ASP A 242 -2.85 -20.41 -6.51
N VAL A 243 -1.80 -19.78 -5.96
CA VAL A 243 -1.23 -18.57 -6.52
C VAL A 243 0.02 -18.83 -7.37
N GLY A 244 0.37 -20.10 -7.63
CA GLY A 244 1.52 -20.47 -8.46
C GLY A 244 1.28 -20.41 -9.97
N ALA A 245 0.16 -19.86 -10.42
CA ALA A 245 -0.25 -19.82 -11.83
C ALA A 245 0.82 -19.17 -12.73
N TYR A 246 0.96 -19.71 -13.94
CA TYR A 246 1.80 -19.15 -14.99
C TYR A 246 1.00 -18.14 -15.82
N ALA A 247 1.56 -16.96 -16.06
CA ALA A 247 0.98 -15.93 -16.92
C ALA A 247 1.68 -15.92 -18.30
N PRO A 248 1.07 -16.51 -19.34
CA PRO A 248 1.71 -16.64 -20.65
C PRO A 248 2.13 -15.30 -21.27
N LEU A 249 1.32 -14.27 -21.10
CA LEU A 249 1.61 -12.92 -21.61
C LEU A 249 2.83 -12.27 -20.95
N LEU A 250 3.13 -12.65 -19.70
CA LEU A 250 4.29 -12.17 -18.97
C LEU A 250 5.50 -13.10 -19.07
N GLY A 251 5.30 -14.32 -19.61
CA GLY A 251 6.35 -15.33 -19.71
C GLY A 251 6.85 -15.84 -18.35
N ARG A 252 6.09 -15.67 -17.26
CA ARG A 252 6.48 -15.96 -15.87
C ARG A 252 5.33 -16.53 -15.05
N SER A 253 5.66 -17.33 -14.04
CA SER A 253 4.70 -17.69 -12.99
C SER A 253 4.63 -16.61 -11.91
N MET A 254 3.56 -16.63 -11.14
CA MET A 254 3.41 -15.69 -10.02
C MET A 254 4.44 -15.95 -8.92
N SER A 255 4.88 -17.18 -8.75
CA SER A 255 5.96 -17.53 -7.81
C SER A 255 7.34 -17.01 -8.26
N GLU A 256 7.62 -16.94 -9.58
CA GLU A 256 8.82 -16.28 -10.10
C GLU A 256 8.76 -14.76 -9.85
N LEU A 257 7.64 -14.12 -10.16
CA LEU A 257 7.44 -12.70 -9.87
C LEU A 257 7.53 -12.40 -8.37
N ALA A 258 7.01 -13.29 -7.53
CA ALA A 258 7.12 -13.16 -6.07
C ALA A 258 8.57 -13.22 -5.59
N GLY A 259 9.39 -14.10 -6.15
CA GLY A 259 10.82 -14.16 -5.86
C GLY A 259 11.53 -12.87 -6.23
N LEU A 260 11.26 -12.32 -7.40
CA LEU A 260 11.79 -11.02 -7.85
C LEU A 260 11.32 -9.88 -6.96
N SER A 261 10.02 -9.83 -6.63
CA SER A 261 9.45 -8.82 -5.73
C SER A 261 10.13 -8.88 -4.35
N ARG A 262 10.16 -10.06 -3.73
CA ARG A 262 10.76 -10.27 -2.42
C ARG A 262 12.25 -9.90 -2.35
N SER A 263 12.98 -10.17 -3.42
CA SER A 263 14.42 -9.87 -3.52
C SER A 263 14.76 -8.38 -3.54
N ASN A 264 13.76 -7.50 -3.60
CA ASN A 264 13.99 -6.06 -3.47
C ASN A 264 14.17 -5.60 -2.02
N HIS A 265 13.78 -6.39 -1.01
CA HIS A 265 13.99 -6.08 0.41
C HIS A 265 15.43 -6.40 0.85
N LYS A 266 16.40 -5.75 0.22
CA LYS A 266 17.83 -6.05 0.36
C LYS A 266 18.36 -5.71 1.73
N SER A 267 17.93 -4.58 2.31
CA SER A 267 18.31 -4.16 3.66
C SER A 267 17.90 -5.18 4.73
N GLN A 268 16.91 -6.04 4.43
CA GLN A 268 16.43 -7.11 5.29
C GLN A 268 17.08 -8.48 4.95
N GLY A 269 18.07 -8.49 4.06
CA GLY A 269 18.80 -9.69 3.68
C GLY A 269 18.04 -10.64 2.77
N PHE A 270 16.95 -10.20 2.15
CA PHE A 270 16.19 -11.08 1.28
C PHE A 270 16.84 -11.26 -0.10
N GLY A 271 17.00 -12.53 -0.47
CA GLY A 271 17.15 -13.01 -1.82
C GLY A 271 16.30 -14.27 -1.92
N ALA A 272 15.19 -14.19 -2.66
CA ALA A 272 14.27 -15.32 -2.78
C ALA A 272 14.44 -16.02 -4.12
N ALA A 273 14.49 -17.36 -4.07
CA ALA A 273 14.54 -18.15 -5.29
C ALA A 273 13.25 -18.02 -6.09
N GLU A 274 13.41 -17.85 -7.40
CA GLU A 274 12.30 -17.90 -8.34
C GLU A 274 11.84 -19.36 -8.47
N ARG A 275 10.67 -19.65 -7.90
CA ARG A 275 10.08 -21.00 -7.91
C ARG A 275 9.00 -21.10 -8.98
N ARG A 276 8.70 -22.33 -9.38
CA ARG A 276 7.59 -22.67 -10.30
C ARG A 276 6.70 -23.74 -9.68
N GLY A 277 5.49 -23.84 -10.18
CA GLY A 277 4.52 -24.85 -9.77
C GLY A 277 3.47 -24.34 -8.81
N SER A 278 2.67 -25.23 -8.29
CA SER A 278 1.56 -24.94 -7.38
C SER A 278 2.08 -24.29 -6.09
N LEU A 279 1.40 -23.25 -5.64
CA LEU A 279 1.71 -22.50 -4.42
C LEU A 279 0.39 -22.19 -3.67
N PRO A 280 -0.17 -23.17 -2.95
CA PRO A 280 -1.44 -22.97 -2.26
C PRO A 280 -1.31 -21.92 -1.15
N GLN A 281 -2.28 -21.03 -1.08
CA GLN A 281 -2.48 -20.07 0.00
C GLN A 281 -3.78 -20.37 0.72
N PHE A 282 -3.76 -20.24 2.03
CA PHE A 282 -4.91 -20.48 2.89
C PHE A 282 -5.41 -19.16 3.44
N LEU A 283 -6.74 -18.97 3.38
CA LEU A 283 -7.39 -17.74 3.83
C LEU A 283 -8.52 -18.09 4.78
N SER A 284 -8.39 -17.65 6.03
CA SER A 284 -9.41 -17.77 7.06
C SER A 284 -10.32 -16.54 7.01
N LEU A 285 -11.63 -16.76 6.87
CA LEU A 285 -12.61 -15.66 6.91
C LEU A 285 -12.69 -15.09 8.33
N ARG A 286 -12.49 -13.78 8.46
CA ARG A 286 -12.57 -13.06 9.74
C ARG A 286 -13.86 -12.24 9.87
N ALA A 287 -14.34 -11.67 8.77
CA ALA A 287 -15.58 -10.91 8.75
C ALA A 287 -16.20 -10.88 7.34
N GLY A 288 -17.51 -10.65 7.27
CA GLY A 288 -18.24 -10.50 6.02
C GLY A 288 -18.83 -11.80 5.48
N ALA A 289 -19.15 -11.82 4.19
CA ALA A 289 -19.85 -12.92 3.55
C ALA A 289 -18.92 -14.12 3.27
N LEU A 290 -19.38 -15.34 3.56
CA LEU A 290 -18.63 -16.56 3.29
C LEU A 290 -18.44 -16.74 1.76
N ALA A 291 -17.24 -17.12 1.36
CA ALA A 291 -16.92 -17.61 0.03
C ALA A 291 -16.26 -18.99 0.14
N ARG A 292 -16.52 -19.88 -0.80
CA ARG A 292 -16.10 -21.28 -0.75
C ARG A 292 -15.15 -21.67 -1.89
N ARG A 293 -15.19 -20.95 -3.01
CA ARG A 293 -14.47 -21.32 -4.25
C ARG A 293 -13.47 -20.26 -4.70
N ASP A 294 -13.78 -18.99 -4.44
CA ASP A 294 -12.97 -17.87 -4.92
C ASP A 294 -13.07 -16.70 -3.95
N LEU A 295 -11.99 -15.92 -3.77
CA LEU A 295 -11.95 -14.73 -2.90
C LEU A 295 -13.05 -13.71 -3.24
N PHE A 296 -13.40 -13.59 -4.52
CA PHE A 296 -14.37 -12.65 -5.05
C PHE A 296 -15.74 -13.30 -5.34
N GLU A 297 -15.99 -14.51 -4.85
CA GLU A 297 -17.27 -15.20 -5.08
C GLU A 297 -18.46 -14.30 -4.70
N GLY A 298 -19.39 -14.08 -5.64
CA GLY A 298 -20.56 -13.20 -5.45
C GLY A 298 -20.26 -11.70 -5.48
N ILE A 299 -19.07 -11.31 -5.93
CA ILE A 299 -18.70 -9.90 -6.18
C ILE A 299 -18.65 -9.72 -7.71
N ASP A 300 -19.39 -8.74 -8.24
CA ASP A 300 -19.27 -8.36 -9.64
C ASP A 300 -17.95 -7.62 -9.87
N LEU A 301 -17.07 -8.19 -10.68
CA LEU A 301 -15.77 -7.63 -11.03
C LEU A 301 -15.80 -6.90 -12.38
N THR A 302 -16.96 -6.75 -12.99
CA THR A 302 -17.10 -6.11 -14.30
C THR A 302 -17.47 -4.62 -14.19
N TRP A 303 -17.36 -3.90 -15.28
CA TRP A 303 -17.78 -2.49 -15.39
C TRP A 303 -19.31 -2.28 -15.30
N LYS A 304 -20.09 -3.35 -15.10
CA LYS A 304 -21.54 -3.28 -14.96
C LYS A 304 -22.02 -3.02 -13.54
N ARG A 305 -21.12 -3.03 -12.55
CA ARG A 305 -21.41 -2.77 -11.13
C ARG A 305 -21.59 -1.29 -10.84
#